data_4cbf5361153a9db3bf867ba183b948a7
#
_entry.id   4cbf5361153a9db3bf867ba183b948a7
#
_cell.length_a   1.000
_cell.length_b   1.000
_cell.length_c   1.000
_cell.angle_alpha   90.00
_cell.angle_beta   90.00
_cell.angle_gamma   90.00
#
_symmetry.space_group_name_H-M   'P 1'
#
loop_
_entity.id
_entity.type
_entity.pdbx_description
1 polymer ?
#
loop_
_entity_poly.entity_id
_entity_poly.type
_entity_poly.pdbx_seq_one_letter_code
_entity_poly.pdbx_strand_id
1 'polypeptide(L)'
;MLSGLKKSLVACWLALITTPLLAVSVYETQAEFLERAFAGTPPQPEVVWLSGERKSTVHQLLGHDYPALRLRYWCKKGSSAWVLEEIGKELPITVGVVIDKDYIRSLRVMTYRENRGGEVATPAFTDQFNGAALSVDNTLNTNIDGISGATMSVHALTRLANVALFLHNDTGCDNGA
;
A
#
# COMPACT_ATOMS: atom_id res chain seq x y z
N MET A 1 -55.63 55.75 -16.40
CA MET A 1 -54.15 55.60 -16.62
C MET A 1 -53.63 54.59 -15.60
N LEU A 2 -53.49 53.33 -15.98
CA LEU A 2 -52.98 52.26 -15.13
C LEU A 2 -51.62 51.83 -15.66
N SER A 3 -50.56 52.13 -14.88
CA SER A 3 -49.20 51.72 -15.20
C SER A 3 -48.94 50.30 -14.66
N GLY A 4 -48.70 49.37 -15.57
CA GLY A 4 -48.44 47.96 -15.25
C GLY A 4 -47.07 47.76 -14.64
N LEU A 5 -47.02 47.21 -13.47
CA LEU A 5 -45.81 46.77 -12.77
C LEU A 5 -45.39 45.35 -13.24
N LYS A 6 -44.41 45.23 -14.13
CA LYS A 6 -43.85 43.95 -14.54
C LYS A 6 -42.98 43.38 -13.40
N LYS A 7 -43.44 42.33 -12.76
CA LYS A 7 -42.69 41.54 -11.80
C LYS A 7 -41.74 40.59 -12.57
N SER A 8 -40.45 40.90 -12.52
CA SER A 8 -39.41 40.04 -13.09
C SER A 8 -39.09 38.94 -12.09
N LEU A 9 -39.47 37.70 -12.38
CA LEU A 9 -39.09 36.52 -11.60
C LEU A 9 -37.68 36.10 -12.03
N VAL A 10 -36.69 36.42 -11.16
CA VAL A 10 -35.34 35.90 -11.29
C VAL A 10 -35.33 34.50 -10.71
N ALA A 11 -35.38 33.48 -11.58
CA ALA A 11 -35.19 32.10 -11.19
C ALA A 11 -33.71 31.84 -10.88
N CYS A 12 -33.36 31.75 -9.59
CA CYS A 12 -32.03 31.39 -9.15
C CYS A 12 -31.86 29.86 -9.30
N TRP A 13 -31.14 29.44 -10.35
CA TRP A 13 -30.73 28.05 -10.53
C TRP A 13 -29.59 27.76 -9.55
N LEU A 14 -29.88 27.09 -8.43
CA LEU A 14 -28.85 26.46 -7.59
C LEU A 14 -28.35 25.22 -8.35
N ALA A 15 -27.18 25.35 -8.98
CA ALA A 15 -26.45 24.20 -9.48
C ALA A 15 -25.92 23.40 -8.27
N LEU A 16 -26.52 22.27 -7.98
CA LEU A 16 -25.95 21.29 -7.05
C LEU A 16 -24.67 20.73 -7.67
N ILE A 17 -23.53 21.20 -7.20
CA ILE A 17 -22.24 20.63 -7.52
C ILE A 17 -22.12 19.34 -6.69
N THR A 18 -22.47 18.21 -7.28
CA THR A 18 -22.20 16.90 -6.68
C THR A 18 -20.72 16.60 -6.85
N THR A 19 -19.92 16.87 -5.82
CA THR A 19 -18.53 16.39 -5.76
C THR A 19 -18.57 14.86 -5.63
N PRO A 20 -17.85 14.10 -6.49
CA PRO A 20 -17.74 12.67 -6.31
C PRO A 20 -17.05 12.41 -4.98
N LEU A 21 -17.73 11.75 -4.07
CA LEU A 21 -17.16 11.26 -2.82
C LEU A 21 -16.26 10.07 -3.17
N LEU A 22 -14.95 10.27 -3.14
CA LEU A 22 -13.99 9.16 -3.30
C LEU A 22 -14.18 8.22 -2.10
N ALA A 23 -14.59 6.99 -2.38
CA ALA A 23 -14.75 5.97 -1.36
C ALA A 23 -13.37 5.49 -0.90
N VAL A 24 -12.88 5.99 0.23
CA VAL A 24 -11.68 5.49 0.88
C VAL A 24 -12.07 4.39 1.86
N SER A 25 -11.59 3.16 1.62
CA SER A 25 -11.77 2.04 2.55
C SER A 25 -10.52 1.88 3.41
N VAL A 26 -10.66 2.13 4.70
CA VAL A 26 -9.62 1.85 5.70
C VAL A 26 -9.96 0.54 6.39
N TYR A 27 -9.13 -0.48 6.19
CA TYR A 27 -9.32 -1.82 6.75
C TYR A 27 -8.57 -2.01 8.06
N GLU A 28 -7.40 -1.37 8.20
CA GLU A 28 -6.54 -1.49 9.36
C GLU A 28 -5.71 -0.21 9.52
N THR A 29 -5.59 0.31 10.72
CA THR A 29 -4.69 1.41 11.02
C THR A 29 -3.24 0.92 11.16
N GLN A 30 -2.26 1.82 11.07
CA GLN A 30 -0.86 1.46 11.28
C GLN A 30 -0.62 0.91 12.70
N ALA A 31 -1.30 1.44 13.70
CA ALA A 31 -1.15 0.99 15.09
C ALA A 31 -1.66 -0.46 15.25
N GLU A 32 -2.85 -0.77 14.75
CA GLU A 32 -3.42 -2.12 14.76
C GLU A 32 -2.55 -3.11 13.98
N PHE A 33 -2.07 -2.71 12.79
CA PHE A 33 -1.15 -3.51 12.00
C PHE A 33 0.11 -3.87 12.78
N LEU A 34 0.77 -2.89 13.41
CA LEU A 34 2.01 -3.11 14.15
C LEU A 34 1.79 -3.94 15.43
N GLU A 35 0.69 -3.70 16.16
CA GLU A 35 0.33 -4.50 17.33
C GLU A 35 0.15 -5.98 16.95
N ARG A 36 -0.55 -6.24 15.86
CA ARG A 36 -0.72 -7.58 15.30
C ARG A 36 0.59 -8.18 14.79
N ALA A 37 1.42 -7.38 14.11
CA ALA A 37 2.69 -7.81 13.55
C ALA A 37 3.65 -8.34 14.61
N PHE A 38 3.68 -7.70 15.79
CA PHE A 38 4.61 -8.03 16.89
C PHE A 38 3.93 -8.70 18.09
N ALA A 39 2.67 -9.11 17.95
CA ALA A 39 1.87 -9.76 19.01
C ALA A 39 1.91 -8.95 20.33
N GLY A 40 1.70 -7.64 20.23
CA GLY A 40 1.72 -6.68 21.35
C GLY A 40 2.51 -5.42 21.02
N THR A 41 3.31 -4.93 21.96
CA THR A 41 4.05 -3.67 21.81
C THR A 41 5.08 -3.74 20.67
N PRO A 42 4.92 -2.91 19.61
CA PRO A 42 5.90 -2.85 18.53
C PRO A 42 7.24 -2.26 19.02
N PRO A 43 8.36 -2.64 18.40
CA PRO A 43 9.65 -2.02 18.67
C PRO A 43 9.65 -0.55 18.22
N GLN A 44 10.72 0.18 18.57
CA GLN A 44 10.92 1.52 18.05
C GLN A 44 11.16 1.46 16.53
N PRO A 45 10.60 2.41 15.76
CA PRO A 45 10.84 2.44 14.33
C PRO A 45 12.29 2.78 14.00
N GLU A 46 12.81 2.10 13.01
CA GLU A 46 14.07 2.39 12.36
C GLU A 46 13.85 3.09 11.03
N VAL A 47 14.92 3.63 10.45
CA VAL A 47 14.88 4.36 9.19
C VAL A 47 15.89 3.79 8.21
N VAL A 48 15.43 3.45 7.02
CA VAL A 48 16.27 3.12 5.88
C VAL A 48 16.23 4.24 4.85
N TRP A 49 17.41 4.62 4.32
CA TRP A 49 17.53 5.63 3.27
C TRP A 49 17.57 4.96 1.90
N LEU A 50 16.72 5.43 1.00
CA LEU A 50 16.72 5.04 -0.41
C LEU A 50 17.77 5.88 -1.15
N SER A 51 19.02 5.40 -1.16
CA SER A 51 20.15 6.05 -1.84
C SER A 51 21.04 5.01 -2.51
N GLY A 52 21.87 5.45 -3.47
CA GLY A 52 22.82 4.56 -4.16
C GLY A 52 22.15 3.35 -4.80
N GLU A 53 22.75 2.18 -4.61
CA GLU A 53 22.29 0.91 -5.17
C GLU A 53 20.89 0.52 -4.68
N ARG A 54 20.60 0.73 -3.40
CA ARG A 54 19.26 0.47 -2.83
C ARG A 54 18.17 1.22 -3.58
N LYS A 55 18.38 2.53 -3.87
CA LYS A 55 17.44 3.32 -4.66
C LYS A 55 17.26 2.72 -6.06
N SER A 56 18.36 2.33 -6.70
CA SER A 56 18.32 1.77 -8.05
C SER A 56 17.55 0.45 -8.08
N THR A 57 17.75 -0.42 -7.09
CA THR A 57 17.02 -1.70 -7.00
C THR A 57 15.53 -1.48 -6.73
N VAL A 58 15.17 -0.58 -5.80
CA VAL A 58 13.76 -0.24 -5.54
C VAL A 58 13.10 0.34 -6.79
N HIS A 59 13.80 1.20 -7.54
CA HIS A 59 13.33 1.72 -8.82
C HIS A 59 13.07 0.59 -9.84
N GLN A 60 13.97 -0.38 -9.95
CA GLN A 60 13.80 -1.53 -10.85
C GLN A 60 12.56 -2.37 -10.47
N LEU A 61 12.37 -2.62 -9.18
CA LEU A 61 11.24 -3.41 -8.66
C LEU A 61 9.88 -2.72 -8.87
N LEU A 62 9.83 -1.40 -8.76
CA LEU A 62 8.61 -0.61 -8.94
C LEU A 62 8.38 -0.21 -10.40
N GLY A 63 9.45 -0.01 -11.17
CA GLY A 63 9.44 0.60 -12.51
C GLY A 63 9.45 2.14 -12.46
N HIS A 64 9.60 2.74 -11.29
CA HIS A 64 9.68 4.18 -11.06
C HIS A 64 10.34 4.47 -9.70
N ASP A 65 10.71 5.75 -9.46
CA ASP A 65 11.25 6.18 -8.16
C ASP A 65 10.16 6.12 -7.08
N TYR A 66 10.50 5.56 -5.92
CA TYR A 66 9.63 5.64 -4.74
C TYR A 66 9.51 7.11 -4.29
N PRO A 67 8.31 7.60 -3.92
CA PRO A 67 8.08 9.03 -3.66
C PRO A 67 8.76 9.57 -2.40
N ALA A 68 9.34 8.70 -1.55
CA ALA A 68 10.05 9.09 -0.35
C ALA A 68 11.53 8.72 -0.41
N LEU A 69 12.40 9.57 0.15
CA LEU A 69 13.85 9.30 0.24
C LEU A 69 14.22 8.41 1.43
N ARG A 70 13.31 8.22 2.37
CA ARG A 70 13.51 7.41 3.56
C ARG A 70 12.23 6.67 3.92
N LEU A 71 12.37 5.44 4.38
CA LEU A 71 11.29 4.61 4.84
C LEU A 71 11.46 4.26 6.31
N ARG A 72 10.36 4.20 7.05
CA ARG A 72 10.33 3.65 8.40
C ARG A 72 9.97 2.18 8.34
N TYR A 73 10.65 1.40 9.17
CA TYR A 73 10.35 0.01 9.39
C TYR A 73 10.50 -0.35 10.86
N TRP A 74 10.00 -1.46 11.25
CA TRP A 74 10.07 -1.99 12.62
C TRP A 74 10.72 -3.36 12.55
N CYS A 75 11.76 -3.58 13.35
CA CYS A 75 12.52 -4.83 13.36
C CYS A 75 12.62 -5.39 14.77
N LYS A 76 12.37 -6.68 14.94
CA LYS A 76 12.49 -7.39 16.21
C LYS A 76 12.73 -8.87 15.99
N LYS A 77 13.87 -9.39 16.42
CA LYS A 77 14.19 -10.82 16.41
C LYS A 77 14.03 -11.49 15.03
N GLY A 78 14.56 -10.89 13.98
CA GLY A 78 14.47 -11.41 12.63
C GLY A 78 13.12 -11.22 11.96
N SER A 79 12.17 -10.54 12.61
CA SER A 79 10.90 -10.14 12.01
C SER A 79 10.89 -8.65 11.71
N SER A 80 10.48 -8.26 10.51
CA SER A 80 10.26 -6.85 10.16
C SER A 80 8.84 -6.57 9.72
N ALA A 81 8.40 -5.33 9.95
CA ALA A 81 7.13 -4.81 9.48
C ALA A 81 7.34 -3.54 8.66
N TRP A 82 6.72 -3.47 7.51
CA TRP A 82 6.81 -2.40 6.52
C TRP A 82 5.43 -1.86 6.21
N VAL A 83 5.28 -0.53 6.17
CA VAL A 83 4.08 0.13 5.67
C VAL A 83 4.48 0.92 4.43
N LEU A 84 4.02 0.46 3.28
CA LEU A 84 4.42 0.96 1.97
C LEU A 84 3.19 1.39 1.16
N GLU A 85 3.42 2.24 0.17
CA GLU A 85 2.36 2.70 -0.74
C GLU A 85 2.80 2.55 -2.20
N GLU A 86 1.86 2.14 -3.04
CA GLU A 86 2.04 2.06 -4.49
C GLU A 86 0.74 2.48 -5.18
N ILE A 87 0.87 3.10 -6.35
CA ILE A 87 -0.28 3.45 -7.17
C ILE A 87 -0.86 2.16 -7.76
N GLY A 88 -2.15 1.94 -7.52
CA GLY A 88 -2.91 0.91 -8.19
C GLY A 88 -3.16 1.30 -9.64
N LYS A 89 -4.37 1.69 -9.97
CA LYS A 89 -4.71 2.25 -11.28
C LYS A 89 -4.58 3.79 -11.30
N GLU A 90 -5.14 4.46 -10.30
CA GLU A 90 -5.23 5.93 -10.23
C GLU A 90 -4.80 6.47 -8.85
N LEU A 91 -5.01 5.70 -7.79
CA LEU A 91 -4.82 6.13 -6.42
C LEU A 91 -3.89 5.18 -5.64
N PRO A 92 -3.24 5.70 -4.57
CA PRO A 92 -2.33 4.89 -3.78
C PRO A 92 -3.07 3.86 -2.93
N ILE A 93 -2.51 2.65 -2.91
CA ILE A 93 -2.88 1.55 -2.04
C ILE A 93 -1.84 1.49 -0.92
N THR A 94 -2.27 1.57 0.34
CA THR A 94 -1.38 1.41 1.50
C THR A 94 -1.37 -0.05 1.92
N VAL A 95 -0.19 -0.65 2.00
CA VAL A 95 0.00 -2.08 2.27
C VAL A 95 0.93 -2.24 3.46
N GLY A 96 0.54 -3.10 4.40
CA GLY A 96 1.37 -3.59 5.48
C GLY A 96 1.95 -4.95 5.13
N VAL A 97 3.28 -5.10 5.20
CA VAL A 97 3.98 -6.37 4.95
C VAL A 97 4.76 -6.76 6.20
N VAL A 98 4.57 -7.96 6.67
CA VAL A 98 5.34 -8.56 7.76
C VAL A 98 6.20 -9.67 7.19
N ILE A 99 7.51 -9.57 7.43
CA ILE A 99 8.49 -10.54 6.98
C ILE A 99 9.09 -11.20 8.21
N ASP A 100 9.26 -12.50 8.16
CA ASP A 100 9.89 -13.29 9.19
C ASP A 100 11.00 -14.12 8.55
N LYS A 101 12.25 -13.87 8.96
CA LYS A 101 13.42 -14.39 8.27
C LYS A 101 13.42 -13.98 6.80
N ASP A 102 13.32 -14.92 5.87
CA ASP A 102 13.43 -14.69 4.43
C ASP A 102 12.07 -14.71 3.70
N TYR A 103 10.94 -14.81 4.41
CA TYR A 103 9.63 -14.98 3.77
C TYR A 103 8.56 -14.05 4.33
N ILE A 104 7.58 -13.73 3.51
CA ILE A 104 6.40 -12.97 3.91
C ILE A 104 5.55 -13.81 4.87
N ARG A 105 5.41 -13.35 6.11
CA ARG A 105 4.48 -13.94 7.08
C ARG A 105 3.05 -13.49 6.84
N SER A 106 2.87 -12.23 6.47
CA SER A 106 1.56 -11.71 6.08
C SER A 106 1.68 -10.43 5.27
N LEU A 107 0.78 -10.25 4.31
CA LEU A 107 0.57 -9.02 3.59
C LEU A 107 -0.90 -8.60 3.77
N ARG A 108 -1.15 -7.32 4.04
CA ARG A 108 -2.50 -6.77 4.23
C ARG A 108 -2.63 -5.43 3.52
N VAL A 109 -3.74 -5.23 2.83
CA VAL A 109 -4.14 -3.91 2.37
C VAL A 109 -4.71 -3.17 3.57
N MET A 110 -4.05 -2.08 3.96
CA MET A 110 -4.46 -1.24 5.10
C MET A 110 -5.46 -0.16 4.66
N THR A 111 -5.18 0.48 3.53
CA THR A 111 -6.07 1.49 2.95
C THR A 111 -6.18 1.30 1.45
N TYR A 112 -7.41 1.25 0.96
CA TYR A 112 -7.74 1.15 -0.45
C TYR A 112 -8.54 2.37 -0.88
N ARG A 113 -8.09 3.06 -1.94
CA ARG A 113 -8.67 4.33 -2.38
C ARG A 113 -9.27 4.26 -3.78
N GLU A 114 -9.07 3.14 -4.47
CA GLU A 114 -9.63 2.93 -5.81
C GLU A 114 -11.12 2.61 -5.75
N ASN A 115 -11.84 2.96 -6.80
CA ASN A 115 -13.30 2.73 -6.89
C ASN A 115 -13.67 1.27 -7.23
N ARG A 116 -12.70 0.45 -7.68
CA ARG A 116 -12.89 -0.94 -8.09
C ARG A 116 -11.68 -1.79 -7.72
N GLY A 117 -11.88 -3.10 -7.64
CA GLY A 117 -10.78 -4.04 -7.36
C GLY A 117 -10.46 -4.18 -5.88
N GLY A 118 -11.37 -3.81 -4.98
CA GLY A 118 -11.21 -3.95 -3.54
C GLY A 118 -11.04 -5.40 -3.07
N GLU A 119 -11.31 -6.36 -3.93
CA GLU A 119 -11.10 -7.78 -3.69
C GLU A 119 -9.64 -8.12 -3.33
N VAL A 120 -8.67 -7.29 -3.78
CA VAL A 120 -7.25 -7.41 -3.39
C VAL A 120 -7.01 -7.23 -1.89
N ALA A 121 -7.98 -6.66 -1.16
CA ALA A 121 -7.89 -6.50 0.29
C ALA A 121 -8.42 -7.71 1.06
N THR A 122 -9.04 -8.67 0.39
CA THR A 122 -9.58 -9.85 1.05
C THR A 122 -8.48 -10.84 1.46
N PRO A 123 -8.64 -11.57 2.57
CA PRO A 123 -7.72 -12.65 2.94
C PRO A 123 -7.54 -13.69 1.84
N ALA A 124 -8.62 -14.02 1.11
CA ALA A 124 -8.57 -14.96 -0.01
C ALA A 124 -7.53 -14.57 -1.08
N PHE A 125 -7.29 -13.28 -1.28
CA PHE A 125 -6.24 -12.79 -2.16
C PHE A 125 -4.91 -12.59 -1.45
N THR A 126 -4.89 -11.88 -0.32
CA THR A 126 -3.64 -11.51 0.36
C THR A 126 -2.88 -12.70 0.94
N ASP A 127 -3.57 -13.79 1.26
CA ASP A 127 -2.92 -14.98 1.81
C ASP A 127 -2.06 -15.75 0.78
N GLN A 128 -2.19 -15.45 -0.52
CA GLN A 128 -1.31 -15.98 -1.56
C GLN A 128 0.16 -15.54 -1.36
N PHE A 129 0.40 -14.42 -0.69
CA PHE A 129 1.73 -13.92 -0.39
C PHE A 129 2.39 -14.63 0.80
N ASN A 130 1.64 -15.37 1.61
CA ASN A 130 2.18 -16.05 2.79
C ASN A 130 3.17 -17.13 2.38
N GLY A 131 4.39 -17.09 2.95
CA GLY A 131 5.48 -17.99 2.62
C GLY A 131 6.26 -17.59 1.34
N ALA A 132 5.86 -16.53 0.64
CA ALA A 132 6.63 -16.03 -0.50
C ALA A 132 7.97 -15.44 -0.05
N ALA A 133 9.01 -15.70 -0.82
CA ALA A 133 10.37 -15.20 -0.64
C ALA A 133 10.90 -14.62 -1.95
N LEU A 134 12.06 -13.96 -1.92
CA LEU A 134 12.72 -13.52 -3.15
C LEU A 134 13.47 -14.67 -3.83
N SER A 135 13.37 -14.72 -5.14
CA SER A 135 14.27 -15.44 -6.02
C SER A 135 15.55 -14.61 -6.27
N VAL A 136 16.50 -15.18 -6.99
CA VAL A 136 17.82 -14.55 -7.28
C VAL A 136 17.70 -13.25 -8.11
N ASP A 137 16.60 -13.05 -8.80
CA ASP A 137 16.30 -11.85 -9.61
C ASP A 137 15.48 -10.80 -8.85
N ASN A 138 15.37 -10.93 -7.53
CA ASN A 138 14.57 -10.07 -6.64
C ASN A 138 13.07 -10.05 -6.94
N THR A 139 12.53 -11.08 -7.57
CA THR A 139 11.07 -11.27 -7.72
C THR A 139 10.55 -12.33 -6.76
N LEU A 140 9.24 -12.40 -6.54
CA LEU A 140 8.67 -13.46 -5.72
C LEU A 140 8.94 -14.84 -6.35
N ASN A 141 9.27 -15.81 -5.51
CA ASN A 141 9.45 -17.20 -5.89
C ASN A 141 8.13 -17.96 -6.11
N THR A 142 7.00 -17.28 -5.98
CA THR A 142 5.65 -17.81 -6.18
C THR A 142 4.87 -16.93 -7.15
N ASN A 143 3.93 -17.55 -7.88
CA ASN A 143 3.00 -16.82 -8.73
C ASN A 143 1.81 -16.33 -7.90
N ILE A 144 1.38 -15.09 -8.12
CA ILE A 144 0.19 -14.50 -7.51
C ILE A 144 -0.91 -14.46 -8.56
N ASP A 145 -2.00 -15.15 -8.29
CA ASP A 145 -3.15 -15.19 -9.20
C ASP A 145 -3.79 -13.81 -9.32
N GLY A 146 -4.12 -13.44 -10.55
CA GLY A 146 -4.74 -12.16 -10.84
C GLY A 146 -6.22 -12.11 -10.45
N ILE A 147 -6.73 -10.89 -10.31
CA ILE A 147 -8.16 -10.63 -10.16
C ILE A 147 -8.64 -9.89 -11.41
N SER A 148 -9.68 -10.43 -12.08
CA SER A 148 -10.27 -9.78 -13.25
C SER A 148 -10.77 -8.38 -12.89
N GLY A 149 -10.30 -7.37 -13.61
CA GLY A 149 -10.64 -5.96 -13.35
C GLY A 149 -9.81 -5.27 -12.27
N ALA A 150 -8.89 -5.98 -11.59
CA ALA A 150 -7.99 -5.43 -10.57
C ALA A 150 -6.50 -5.62 -10.88
N THR A 151 -6.13 -5.85 -12.14
CA THR A 151 -4.75 -6.17 -12.56
C THR A 151 -3.71 -5.19 -12.04
N MET A 152 -4.00 -3.88 -12.10
CA MET A 152 -3.05 -2.86 -11.63
C MET A 152 -2.85 -2.91 -10.12
N SER A 153 -3.92 -3.18 -9.35
CA SER A 153 -3.83 -3.36 -7.89
C SER A 153 -3.04 -4.62 -7.53
N VAL A 154 -3.25 -5.72 -8.24
CA VAL A 154 -2.45 -6.96 -8.07
C VAL A 154 -0.98 -6.69 -8.32
N HIS A 155 -0.64 -6.00 -9.42
CA HIS A 155 0.75 -5.63 -9.72
C HIS A 155 1.34 -4.71 -8.64
N ALA A 156 0.58 -3.74 -8.13
CA ALA A 156 1.03 -2.85 -7.07
C ALA A 156 1.39 -3.63 -5.79
N LEU A 157 0.53 -4.55 -5.35
CA LEU A 157 0.80 -5.38 -4.18
C LEU A 157 2.02 -6.29 -4.38
N THR A 158 2.15 -6.91 -5.56
CA THR A 158 3.29 -7.77 -5.90
C THR A 158 4.61 -6.99 -5.88
N ARG A 159 4.64 -5.77 -6.46
CA ARG A 159 5.82 -4.89 -6.43
C ARG A 159 6.19 -4.50 -5.02
N LEU A 160 5.21 -4.12 -4.18
CA LEU A 160 5.45 -3.78 -2.78
C LEU A 160 5.97 -4.98 -1.97
N ALA A 161 5.49 -6.19 -2.26
CA ALA A 161 6.00 -7.42 -1.65
C ALA A 161 7.48 -7.63 -1.98
N ASN A 162 7.88 -7.48 -3.26
CA ASN A 162 9.27 -7.55 -3.68
C ASN A 162 10.14 -6.50 -2.98
N VAL A 163 9.67 -5.24 -2.95
CA VAL A 163 10.39 -4.14 -2.29
C VAL A 163 10.56 -4.40 -0.79
N ALA A 164 9.51 -4.86 -0.10
CA ALA A 164 9.58 -5.14 1.33
C ALA A 164 10.59 -6.25 1.66
N LEU A 165 10.57 -7.36 0.89
CA LEU A 165 11.53 -8.45 1.05
C LEU A 165 12.97 -8.00 0.74
N PHE A 166 13.17 -7.25 -0.34
CA PHE A 166 14.48 -6.69 -0.68
C PHE A 166 15.01 -5.80 0.46
N LEU A 167 14.20 -4.88 0.96
CA LEU A 167 14.60 -3.97 2.04
C LEU A 167 14.84 -4.71 3.36
N HIS A 168 14.06 -5.76 3.65
CA HIS A 168 14.31 -6.61 4.82
C HIS A 168 15.70 -7.23 4.78
N ASN A 169 16.06 -7.88 3.67
CA ASN A 169 17.36 -8.50 3.49
C ASN A 169 18.51 -7.47 3.54
N ASP A 170 18.32 -6.31 2.89
CA ASP A 170 19.31 -5.25 2.80
C ASP A 170 19.53 -4.49 4.12
N THR A 171 18.50 -4.39 4.98
CA THR A 171 18.65 -3.77 6.32
C THR A 171 19.26 -4.70 7.36
N GLY A 172 19.34 -6.00 7.08
CA GLY A 172 19.94 -6.98 8.01
C GLY A 172 19.11 -7.19 9.27
N CYS A 173 17.79 -7.05 9.21
CA CYS A 173 16.90 -7.31 10.34
C CYS A 173 17.05 -8.74 10.90
N ASP A 174 17.51 -9.69 10.09
CA ASP A 174 17.82 -11.05 10.52
C ASP A 174 19.04 -11.16 11.46
N ASN A 175 19.96 -10.19 11.40
CA ASN A 175 21.18 -10.20 12.17
C ASN A 175 21.00 -9.54 13.55
N GLY A 176 19.77 -9.27 13.95
CA GLY A 176 19.47 -8.61 15.22
C GLY A 176 19.79 -9.48 16.41
N ALA A 177 20.58 -8.90 17.29
CA ALA A 177 21.01 -9.40 18.59
C ALA A 177 19.84 -9.82 19.50
#